data_d55d0a29952d0ae064fdafa9bd801912
#
_entry.id   d55d0a29952d0ae064fdafa9bd801912
#
_cell.length_a   1.000
_cell.length_b   1.000
_cell.length_c   1.000
_cell.angle_alpha   90.00
_cell.angle_beta   90.00
_cell.angle_gamma   90.00
#
_symmetry.space_group_name_H-M   'P 1'
#
loop_
_entity.id
_entity.type
_entity.pdbx_description
1 polymer ?
#
loop_
_entity_poly.entity_id
_entity_poly.type
_entity_poly.pdbx_seq_one_letter_code
_entity_poly.pdbx_strand_id
1 'polypeptide(L)'
;DISISDSEDKILLAIGASEFRELAPLPLVGQELSKIGGTKNKEIIFNKEFTPESFFEKAIQEKYDMIHIATHAEFKPGGPNASRLFSGTTPITLDNFSILRKGRIGNPLDLVVFSACRTALGDPETELGFSGLALQAGAKSAIGTLWYVDDVVTSAYFVQMYRYLEQGVPKAEAMQLTRQAFIRNQIKLSGKELIGVDGIPLL
;
A
#
# COMPACT_ATOMS: atom_id res chain seq x y z
N ASP A 1 21.84 2.67 1.23
CA ASP A 1 21.68 1.91 -0.02
C ASP A 1 21.22 0.51 0.30
N ILE A 2 19.91 0.32 0.33
CA ILE A 2 19.34 -1.03 0.45
C ILE A 2 18.89 -1.40 -0.96
N SER A 3 19.82 -1.98 -1.72
CA SER A 3 19.47 -2.70 -2.95
C SER A 3 18.55 -3.86 -2.58
N ILE A 4 17.47 -4.02 -3.30
CA ILE A 4 16.70 -5.26 -3.28
C ILE A 4 17.57 -6.29 -4.02
N SER A 5 18.50 -6.92 -3.30
CA SER A 5 19.13 -8.14 -3.78
C SER A 5 18.10 -9.24 -3.67
N ASP A 6 17.81 -9.92 -4.77
CA ASP A 6 16.91 -11.06 -4.95
C ASP A 6 15.41 -10.71 -4.85
N SER A 7 14.90 -10.04 -5.89
CA SER A 7 13.46 -9.75 -6.04
C SER A 7 12.62 -10.98 -6.40
N GLU A 8 13.24 -12.11 -6.77
CA GLU A 8 12.50 -13.29 -7.27
C GLU A 8 11.80 -14.10 -6.18
N ASP A 9 12.21 -13.98 -4.91
CA ASP A 9 11.67 -14.78 -3.80
C ASP A 9 10.78 -13.99 -2.83
N LYS A 10 10.63 -12.69 -2.99
CA LYS A 10 9.83 -11.86 -2.06
C LYS A 10 8.34 -12.08 -2.24
N ILE A 11 7.64 -12.32 -1.13
CA ILE A 11 6.20 -12.55 -1.11
C ILE A 11 5.47 -11.25 -0.72
N LEU A 12 4.52 -10.84 -1.57
CA LEU A 12 3.65 -9.69 -1.36
C LEU A 12 2.30 -10.13 -0.81
N LEU A 13 1.89 -9.57 0.32
CA LEU A 13 0.52 -9.59 0.79
C LEU A 13 -0.19 -8.33 0.27
N ALA A 14 -1.10 -8.49 -0.71
CA ALA A 14 -1.88 -7.42 -1.30
C ALA A 14 -3.30 -7.45 -0.73
N ILE A 15 -3.68 -6.39 0.00
CA ILE A 15 -4.95 -6.33 0.73
C ILE A 15 -5.71 -5.08 0.32
N GLY A 16 -7.04 -5.19 0.14
CA GLY A 16 -7.83 -4.03 -0.17
C GLY A 16 -9.32 -4.22 -0.09
N ALA A 17 -10.02 -3.09 -0.10
CA ALA A 17 -11.48 -3.04 -0.18
C ALA A 17 -11.92 -1.98 -1.19
N SER A 18 -12.89 -2.35 -2.02
CA SER A 18 -13.50 -1.48 -3.03
C SER A 18 -14.95 -1.14 -2.72
N GLU A 19 -15.60 -1.92 -1.86
CA GLU A 19 -17.01 -1.80 -1.53
C GLU A 19 -17.18 -1.45 -0.05
N PHE A 20 -17.94 -0.39 0.21
CA PHE A 20 -18.17 0.13 1.55
C PHE A 20 -19.67 0.42 1.74
N ARG A 21 -20.16 0.36 2.99
CA ARG A 21 -21.57 0.68 3.30
C ARG A 21 -21.88 2.17 3.23
N GLU A 22 -20.93 3.01 3.69
CA GLU A 22 -21.13 4.45 3.92
C GLU A 22 -20.13 5.34 3.16
N LEU A 23 -19.18 4.75 2.45
CA LEU A 23 -18.17 5.48 1.67
C LEU A 23 -18.36 5.19 0.19
N ALA A 24 -17.85 6.09 -0.65
CA ALA A 24 -17.82 5.91 -2.09
C ALA A 24 -17.02 4.64 -2.45
N PRO A 25 -17.43 3.88 -3.47
CA PRO A 25 -16.67 2.73 -3.92
C PRO A 25 -15.31 3.15 -4.52
N LEU A 26 -14.32 2.26 -4.43
CA LEU A 26 -13.00 2.38 -5.05
C LEU A 26 -12.85 1.32 -6.15
N PRO A 27 -13.41 1.53 -7.34
CA PRO A 27 -13.56 0.47 -8.34
C PRO A 27 -12.23 -0.07 -8.89
N LEU A 28 -11.14 0.69 -8.77
CA LEU A 28 -9.84 0.31 -9.30
C LEU A 28 -8.96 -0.51 -8.35
N VAL A 29 -9.32 -0.60 -7.07
CA VAL A 29 -8.55 -1.38 -6.07
C VAL A 29 -8.33 -2.83 -6.51
N GLY A 30 -9.37 -3.51 -7.02
CA GLY A 30 -9.22 -4.88 -7.50
C GLY A 30 -8.21 -5.01 -8.65
N GLN A 31 -8.20 -4.06 -9.58
CA GLN A 31 -7.22 -4.02 -10.68
C GLN A 31 -5.81 -3.70 -10.14
N GLU A 32 -5.67 -2.72 -9.25
CA GLU A 32 -4.41 -2.39 -8.59
C GLU A 32 -3.80 -3.63 -7.93
N LEU A 33 -4.54 -4.29 -7.03
CA LEU A 33 -4.06 -5.49 -6.34
C LEU A 33 -3.68 -6.62 -7.30
N SER A 34 -4.37 -6.76 -8.42
CA SER A 34 -4.05 -7.79 -9.41
C SER A 34 -2.75 -7.50 -10.17
N LYS A 35 -2.43 -6.22 -10.41
CA LYS A 35 -1.31 -5.78 -11.27
C LYS A 35 -0.01 -5.43 -10.54
N ILE A 36 -0.05 -5.11 -9.23
CA ILE A 36 1.17 -4.89 -8.44
C ILE A 36 1.90 -6.19 -8.13
N GLY A 37 3.23 -6.14 -8.01
CA GLY A 37 4.05 -7.22 -7.43
C GLY A 37 4.14 -8.50 -8.25
N GLY A 38 3.98 -8.46 -9.55
CA GLY A 38 4.08 -9.63 -10.42
C GLY A 38 3.03 -10.71 -10.14
N THR A 39 3.18 -11.89 -10.75
CA THR A 39 2.18 -12.97 -10.64
C THR A 39 2.61 -14.13 -9.75
N LYS A 40 3.90 -14.27 -9.43
CA LYS A 40 4.42 -15.52 -8.85
C LYS A 40 4.37 -15.63 -7.34
N ASN A 41 4.55 -14.52 -6.62
CA ASN A 41 4.69 -14.54 -5.16
C ASN A 41 3.77 -13.51 -4.50
N LYS A 42 2.46 -13.64 -4.75
CA LYS A 42 1.46 -12.71 -4.23
C LYS A 42 0.26 -13.44 -3.66
N GLU A 43 -0.18 -13.02 -2.49
CA GLU A 43 -1.48 -13.40 -1.91
C GLU A 43 -2.38 -12.17 -1.89
N ILE A 44 -3.62 -12.30 -2.36
CA ILE A 44 -4.60 -11.21 -2.40
C ILE A 44 -5.71 -11.51 -1.41
N ILE A 45 -6.05 -10.50 -0.56
CA ILE A 45 -7.23 -10.52 0.32
C ILE A 45 -8.09 -9.30 -0.06
N PHE A 46 -9.33 -9.53 -0.46
CA PHE A 46 -10.13 -8.48 -1.06
C PHE A 46 -11.56 -8.42 -0.51
N ASN A 47 -12.09 -7.19 -0.37
CA ASN A 47 -13.46 -6.90 0.07
C ASN A 47 -13.84 -7.65 1.36
N LYS A 48 -14.83 -8.53 1.34
CA LYS A 48 -15.35 -9.23 2.53
C LYS A 48 -14.33 -10.12 3.23
N GLU A 49 -13.30 -10.58 2.52
CA GLU A 49 -12.20 -11.35 3.10
C GLU A 49 -11.21 -10.46 3.85
N PHE A 50 -11.17 -9.18 3.51
CA PHE A 50 -10.38 -8.19 4.23
C PHE A 50 -11.13 -7.76 5.50
N THR A 51 -10.87 -8.43 6.60
CA THR A 51 -11.33 -8.09 7.95
C THR A 51 -10.13 -7.69 8.82
N PRO A 52 -10.32 -7.01 9.96
CA PRO A 52 -9.23 -6.76 10.89
C PRO A 52 -8.50 -8.05 11.31
N GLU A 53 -9.25 -9.10 11.59
CA GLU A 53 -8.71 -10.40 12.01
C GLU A 53 -7.85 -11.02 10.92
N SER A 54 -8.37 -11.12 9.67
CA SER A 54 -7.63 -11.68 8.54
C SER A 54 -6.38 -10.87 8.22
N PHE A 55 -6.46 -9.53 8.34
CA PHE A 55 -5.31 -8.67 8.15
C PHE A 55 -4.19 -8.98 9.15
N PHE A 56 -4.50 -8.97 10.46
CA PHE A 56 -3.48 -9.17 11.47
C PHE A 56 -2.95 -10.61 11.48
N GLU A 57 -3.80 -11.60 11.28
CA GLU A 57 -3.40 -13.00 11.16
C GLU A 57 -2.36 -13.19 10.04
N LYS A 58 -2.57 -12.56 8.89
CA LYS A 58 -1.66 -12.63 7.75
C LYS A 58 -0.44 -11.74 7.91
N ALA A 59 -0.62 -10.51 8.34
CA ALA A 59 0.45 -9.52 8.42
C ALA A 59 1.58 -9.90 9.41
N ILE A 60 1.28 -10.72 10.43
CA ILE A 60 2.30 -11.26 11.35
C ILE A 60 3.05 -12.47 10.80
N GLN A 61 2.60 -13.09 9.69
CA GLN A 61 3.29 -14.24 9.11
C GLN A 61 4.62 -13.83 8.50
N GLU A 62 5.69 -14.47 8.89
CA GLU A 62 7.06 -14.15 8.47
C GLU A 62 7.33 -14.43 6.99
N LYS A 63 6.46 -15.21 6.32
CA LYS A 63 6.57 -15.48 4.88
C LYS A 63 6.40 -14.26 3.99
N TYR A 64 5.70 -13.21 4.46
CA TYR A 64 5.52 -11.99 3.66
C TYR A 64 6.64 -11.00 3.93
N ASP A 65 7.24 -10.51 2.86
CA ASP A 65 8.27 -9.46 2.90
C ASP A 65 7.67 -8.07 2.73
N MET A 66 6.56 -7.99 2.00
CA MET A 66 5.89 -6.74 1.68
C MET A 66 4.39 -6.83 1.95
N ILE A 67 3.80 -5.70 2.38
CA ILE A 67 2.36 -5.54 2.52
C ILE A 67 1.93 -4.32 1.71
N HIS A 68 0.92 -4.48 0.86
CA HIS A 68 0.26 -3.38 0.16
C HIS A 68 -1.20 -3.32 0.57
N ILE A 69 -1.66 -2.15 1.05
CA ILE A 69 -3.01 -1.93 1.54
C ILE A 69 -3.68 -0.86 0.69
N ALA A 70 -4.70 -1.24 -0.09
CA ALA A 70 -5.46 -0.33 -0.94
C ALA A 70 -6.91 -0.21 -0.45
N THR A 71 -7.26 0.95 0.14
CA THR A 71 -8.58 1.17 0.75
C THR A 71 -8.77 2.65 1.08
N HIS A 72 -9.92 3.00 1.66
CA HIS A 72 -10.10 4.29 2.32
C HIS A 72 -9.34 4.38 3.65
N ALA A 73 -8.82 5.56 3.94
CA ALA A 73 -8.27 5.90 5.24
C ALA A 73 -8.81 7.25 5.71
N GLU A 74 -9.04 7.37 7.00
CA GLU A 74 -9.42 8.60 7.66
C GLU A 74 -8.40 8.91 8.76
N PHE A 75 -7.69 10.02 8.61
CA PHE A 75 -6.79 10.51 9.63
C PHE A 75 -7.45 11.65 10.41
N LYS A 76 -7.58 11.48 11.72
CA LYS A 76 -8.15 12.48 12.62
C LYS A 76 -7.22 12.73 13.81
N PRO A 77 -6.99 13.99 14.21
CA PRO A 77 -6.39 14.32 15.49
C PRO A 77 -7.22 13.74 16.65
N GLY A 78 -6.59 13.37 17.75
CA GLY A 78 -7.29 12.86 18.94
C GLY A 78 -6.86 11.47 19.40
N GLY A 79 -5.66 11.04 18.99
CA GLY A 79 -5.06 9.79 19.45
C GLY A 79 -5.23 8.60 18.50
N PRO A 80 -4.62 7.44 18.82
CA PRO A 80 -4.52 6.30 17.93
C PRO A 80 -5.85 5.70 17.48
N ASN A 81 -6.91 5.88 18.26
CA ASN A 81 -8.24 5.35 17.94
C ASN A 81 -9.09 6.29 17.08
N ALA A 82 -8.64 7.53 16.86
CA ALA A 82 -9.37 8.50 16.04
C ALA A 82 -9.15 8.26 14.52
N SER A 83 -8.02 7.69 14.15
CA SER A 83 -7.66 7.40 12.75
C SER A 83 -7.96 5.95 12.38
N ARG A 84 -8.44 5.72 11.15
CA ARG A 84 -8.97 4.43 10.68
C ARG A 84 -8.52 4.10 9.26
N LEU A 85 -8.24 2.81 9.04
CA LEU A 85 -8.27 2.16 7.72
C LEU A 85 -9.58 1.39 7.59
N PHE A 86 -10.23 1.48 6.46
CA PHE A 86 -11.52 0.81 6.24
C PHE A 86 -11.30 -0.54 5.60
N SER A 87 -11.51 -1.62 6.36
CA SER A 87 -11.54 -2.96 5.79
C SER A 87 -12.87 -3.21 5.05
N GLY A 88 -13.02 -4.37 4.46
CA GLY A 88 -14.30 -4.78 3.84
C GLY A 88 -15.44 -5.01 4.83
N THR A 89 -15.18 -4.94 6.13
CA THR A 89 -16.14 -5.19 7.21
C THR A 89 -16.19 -4.06 8.24
N THR A 90 -15.19 -3.97 9.11
CA THR A 90 -15.08 -2.99 10.20
C THR A 90 -13.76 -2.23 10.12
N PRO A 91 -13.70 -0.96 10.56
CA PRO A 91 -12.47 -0.18 10.51
C PRO A 91 -11.35 -0.78 11.39
N ILE A 92 -10.12 -0.63 10.91
CA ILE A 92 -8.88 -0.92 11.65
C ILE A 92 -8.34 0.42 12.19
N THR A 93 -8.16 0.53 13.48
CA THR A 93 -7.58 1.73 14.11
C THR A 93 -6.06 1.67 14.15
N LEU A 94 -5.42 2.84 14.35
CA LEU A 94 -3.97 2.92 14.51
C LEU A 94 -3.46 2.07 15.69
N ASP A 95 -4.21 2.00 16.78
CA ASP A 95 -3.85 1.23 17.98
C ASP A 95 -3.69 -0.27 17.68
N ASN A 96 -4.49 -0.79 16.74
CA ASN A 96 -4.41 -2.18 16.31
C ASN A 96 -3.08 -2.53 15.62
N PHE A 97 -2.39 -1.56 15.01
CA PHE A 97 -1.08 -1.79 14.34
C PHE A 97 0.04 -2.16 15.32
N SER A 98 -0.13 -1.89 16.61
CA SER A 98 0.83 -2.32 17.65
C SER A 98 1.03 -3.85 17.67
N ILE A 99 0.07 -4.62 17.18
CA ILE A 99 0.13 -6.07 17.06
C ILE A 99 1.25 -6.50 16.11
N LEU A 100 1.49 -5.78 15.02
CA LEU A 100 2.54 -6.11 14.05
C LEU A 100 3.92 -6.11 14.70
N ARG A 101 4.18 -5.19 15.63
CA ARG A 101 5.46 -5.10 16.35
C ARG A 101 5.73 -6.35 17.19
N LYS A 102 4.69 -6.92 17.78
CA LYS A 102 4.83 -8.12 18.65
C LYS A 102 4.95 -9.40 17.84
N GLY A 103 4.34 -9.46 16.67
CA GLY A 103 4.24 -10.67 15.86
C GLY A 103 5.44 -10.93 14.94
N ARG A 104 6.31 -9.93 14.69
CA ARG A 104 7.42 -10.04 13.71
C ARG A 104 8.79 -9.70 14.30
N ILE A 105 9.10 -10.31 15.45
CA ILE A 105 10.39 -10.14 16.10
C ILE A 105 11.46 -10.92 15.32
N GLY A 106 12.42 -10.20 14.72
CA GLY A 106 13.53 -10.81 13.99
C GLY A 106 13.37 -10.89 12.46
N ASN A 107 12.15 -10.82 11.94
CA ASN A 107 11.91 -10.77 10.49
C ASN A 107 11.01 -9.56 10.12
N PRO A 108 11.58 -8.34 10.04
CA PRO A 108 10.83 -7.13 9.74
C PRO A 108 10.34 -7.14 8.29
N LEU A 109 9.16 -6.55 8.07
CA LEU A 109 8.67 -6.26 6.71
C LEU A 109 9.66 -5.35 5.97
N ASP A 110 9.95 -5.69 4.74
CA ASP A 110 10.82 -4.88 3.90
C ASP A 110 10.12 -3.59 3.44
N LEU A 111 8.83 -3.69 3.13
CA LEU A 111 8.03 -2.56 2.66
C LEU A 111 6.56 -2.68 3.10
N VAL A 112 6.00 -1.60 3.60
CA VAL A 112 4.55 -1.43 3.76
C VAL A 112 4.10 -0.25 2.90
N VAL A 113 3.11 -0.47 2.03
CA VAL A 113 2.51 0.55 1.18
C VAL A 113 1.06 0.77 1.59
N PHE A 114 0.70 2.03 1.79
CA PHE A 114 -0.67 2.45 2.02
C PHE A 114 -1.16 3.24 0.79
N SER A 115 -1.84 2.55 -0.12
CA SER A 115 -2.60 3.15 -1.22
C SER A 115 -3.95 3.63 -0.69
N ALA A 116 -3.91 4.68 0.14
CA ALA A 116 -5.07 5.26 0.82
C ALA A 116 -4.80 6.71 1.17
N CYS A 117 -5.86 7.51 1.33
CA CYS A 117 -5.72 8.94 1.55
C CYS A 117 -5.07 9.30 2.89
N ARG A 118 -4.14 10.25 2.89
CA ARG A 118 -3.52 10.87 4.07
C ARG A 118 -2.84 9.91 5.06
N THR A 119 -2.38 8.78 4.61
CA THR A 119 -1.80 7.74 5.47
C THR A 119 -0.39 8.07 6.00
N ALA A 120 0.29 9.04 5.40
CA ALA A 120 1.59 9.54 5.86
C ALA A 120 1.48 10.76 6.78
N LEU A 121 0.28 11.32 6.99
CA LEU A 121 0.09 12.44 7.90
C LEU A 121 0.13 11.96 9.36
N GLY A 122 0.78 12.75 10.20
CA GLY A 122 0.69 12.72 11.64
C GLY A 122 0.02 14.01 12.17
N ASP A 123 -0.23 14.09 13.45
CA ASP A 123 -0.58 15.33 14.14
C ASP A 123 0.46 15.64 15.22
N PRO A 124 0.46 16.89 15.80
CA PRO A 124 1.43 17.28 16.82
C PRO A 124 1.40 16.43 18.09
N GLU A 125 0.31 15.69 18.33
CA GLU A 125 0.17 14.84 19.52
C GLU A 125 0.52 13.39 19.24
N THR A 126 0.26 12.90 18.02
CA THR A 126 0.52 11.50 17.63
C THR A 126 1.74 11.33 16.74
N GLU A 127 2.29 12.41 16.18
CA GLU A 127 3.49 12.53 15.33
C GLU A 127 3.55 11.57 14.12
N LEU A 128 2.81 10.46 14.15
CA LEU A 128 2.95 9.35 13.22
C LEU A 128 1.58 8.93 12.66
N GLY A 129 1.39 9.06 11.35
CA GLY A 129 0.29 8.42 10.64
C GLY A 129 0.51 6.90 10.47
N PHE A 130 -0.30 6.25 9.66
CA PHE A 130 -0.19 4.80 9.42
C PHE A 130 1.20 4.38 8.94
N SER A 131 1.85 5.18 8.09
CA SER A 131 3.22 4.90 7.62
C SER A 131 4.23 4.94 8.75
N GLY A 132 4.13 5.91 9.67
CA GLY A 132 5.01 6.00 10.82
C GLY A 132 4.81 4.84 11.80
N LEU A 133 3.57 4.39 12.00
CA LEU A 133 3.29 3.22 12.83
C LEU A 133 3.82 1.91 12.22
N ALA A 134 3.77 1.77 10.89
CA ALA A 134 4.40 0.63 10.23
C ALA A 134 5.91 0.59 10.50
N LEU A 135 6.59 1.76 10.48
CA LEU A 135 8.00 1.85 10.85
C LEU A 135 8.23 1.53 12.34
N GLN A 136 7.39 2.03 13.24
CA GLN A 136 7.45 1.67 14.66
C GLN A 136 7.19 0.17 14.91
N ALA A 137 6.35 -0.45 14.08
CA ALA A 137 6.11 -1.88 14.10
C ALA A 137 7.29 -2.71 13.53
N GLY A 138 8.37 -2.03 13.11
CA GLY A 138 9.59 -2.67 12.66
C GLY A 138 9.74 -2.80 11.14
N ALA A 139 8.83 -2.26 10.33
CA ALA A 139 9.01 -2.25 8.89
C ALA A 139 10.24 -1.42 8.49
N LYS A 140 11.05 -1.92 7.54
CA LYS A 140 12.25 -1.20 7.05
C LYS A 140 11.88 0.04 6.24
N SER A 141 10.74 0.02 5.55
CA SER A 141 10.24 1.12 4.75
C SER A 141 8.73 1.18 4.80
N ALA A 142 8.16 2.38 4.79
CA ALA A 142 6.73 2.61 4.66
C ALA A 142 6.47 3.72 3.65
N ILE A 143 5.46 3.54 2.80
CA ILE A 143 5.01 4.51 1.82
C ILE A 143 3.55 4.83 2.10
N GLY A 144 3.20 6.11 2.11
CA GLY A 144 1.84 6.57 2.27
C GLY A 144 1.61 7.90 1.58
N THR A 145 0.36 8.34 1.50
CA THR A 145 -0.03 9.59 0.86
C THR A 145 -0.14 10.73 1.88
N LEU A 146 0.16 11.96 1.46
CA LEU A 146 0.10 13.16 2.31
C LEU A 146 -1.25 13.89 2.23
N TRP A 147 -2.05 13.65 1.20
CA TRP A 147 -3.33 14.32 0.95
C TRP A 147 -4.33 13.38 0.29
N TYR A 148 -5.53 13.89 0.03
CA TYR A 148 -6.53 13.17 -0.76
C TYR A 148 -6.06 13.04 -2.21
N VAL A 149 -6.09 11.83 -2.73
CA VAL A 149 -5.61 11.48 -4.06
C VAL A 149 -6.75 10.87 -4.89
N ASP A 150 -6.64 11.02 -6.19
CA ASP A 150 -7.56 10.39 -7.15
C ASP A 150 -7.27 8.88 -7.23
N ASP A 151 -8.33 8.07 -7.24
CA ASP A 151 -8.23 6.60 -7.27
C ASP A 151 -7.49 6.10 -8.51
N VAL A 152 -7.81 6.65 -9.69
CA VAL A 152 -7.19 6.24 -10.96
C VAL A 152 -5.70 6.53 -10.98
N VAL A 153 -5.32 7.76 -10.61
CA VAL A 153 -3.92 8.21 -10.62
C VAL A 153 -3.11 7.46 -9.59
N THR A 154 -3.68 7.22 -8.40
CA THR A 154 -3.01 6.51 -7.30
C THR A 154 -2.76 5.06 -7.65
N SER A 155 -3.77 4.36 -8.15
CA SER A 155 -3.64 2.96 -8.57
C SER A 155 -2.62 2.82 -9.70
N ALA A 156 -2.68 3.69 -10.72
CA ALA A 156 -1.70 3.71 -11.80
C ALA A 156 -0.28 4.01 -11.31
N TYR A 157 -0.13 4.94 -10.33
CA TYR A 157 1.15 5.25 -9.72
C TYR A 157 1.77 4.03 -9.05
N PHE A 158 1.02 3.34 -8.21
CA PHE A 158 1.56 2.16 -7.52
C PHE A 158 1.84 1.01 -8.48
N VAL A 159 0.99 0.75 -9.47
CA VAL A 159 1.28 -0.27 -10.49
C VAL A 159 2.60 0.03 -11.22
N GLN A 160 2.83 1.28 -11.64
CA GLN A 160 4.10 1.67 -12.29
C GLN A 160 5.28 1.56 -11.33
N MET A 161 5.13 1.98 -10.07
CA MET A 161 6.19 1.86 -9.06
C MET A 161 6.60 0.40 -8.83
N TYR A 162 5.64 -0.50 -8.71
CA TYR A 162 5.94 -1.94 -8.54
C TYR A 162 6.65 -2.53 -9.75
N ARG A 163 6.34 -2.10 -10.99
CA ARG A 163 7.10 -2.52 -12.18
C ARG A 163 8.59 -2.16 -12.10
N TYR A 164 8.91 -1.00 -11.54
CA TYR A 164 10.31 -0.63 -11.29
C TYR A 164 10.94 -1.48 -10.19
N LEU A 165 10.19 -1.76 -9.11
CA LEU A 165 10.67 -2.64 -8.03
C LEU A 165 10.98 -4.06 -8.53
N GLU A 166 10.15 -4.59 -9.42
CA GLU A 166 10.34 -5.91 -10.08
C GLU A 166 11.59 -5.95 -10.97
N GLN A 167 11.99 -4.80 -11.52
CA GLN A 167 13.25 -4.65 -12.28
C GLN A 167 14.47 -4.47 -11.37
N GLY A 168 14.31 -4.56 -10.05
CA GLY A 168 15.40 -4.39 -9.08
C GLY A 168 15.74 -2.93 -8.76
N VAL A 169 14.92 -1.96 -9.21
CA VAL A 169 15.13 -0.54 -8.89
C VAL A 169 14.91 -0.31 -7.39
N PRO A 170 15.81 0.40 -6.69
CA PRO A 170 15.64 0.73 -5.28
C PRO A 170 14.34 1.50 -5.01
N LYS A 171 13.72 1.28 -3.84
CA LYS A 171 12.38 1.82 -3.49
C LYS A 171 12.25 3.34 -3.69
N ALA A 172 13.22 4.11 -3.18
CA ALA A 172 13.21 5.56 -3.31
C ALA A 172 13.35 6.02 -4.77
N GLU A 173 14.18 5.33 -5.54
CA GLU A 173 14.38 5.59 -6.97
C GLU A 173 13.13 5.18 -7.77
N ALA A 174 12.51 4.04 -7.48
CA ALA A 174 11.26 3.60 -8.11
C ALA A 174 10.15 4.64 -7.91
N MET A 175 10.00 5.18 -6.71
CA MET A 175 9.07 6.28 -6.43
C MET A 175 9.41 7.54 -7.23
N GLN A 176 10.70 7.90 -7.30
CA GLN A 176 11.15 9.08 -8.04
C GLN A 176 10.90 8.93 -9.54
N LEU A 177 11.27 7.80 -10.13
CA LEU A 177 11.07 7.51 -11.54
C LEU A 177 9.58 7.49 -11.90
N THR A 178 8.74 6.88 -11.06
CA THR A 178 7.29 6.89 -11.26
C THR A 178 6.74 8.31 -11.27
N ARG A 179 7.11 9.14 -10.29
CA ARG A 179 6.68 10.55 -10.24
C ARG A 179 7.14 11.33 -11.47
N GLN A 180 8.39 11.13 -11.89
CA GLN A 180 8.93 11.77 -13.10
C GLN A 180 8.20 11.32 -14.36
N ALA A 181 7.79 10.05 -14.46
CA ALA A 181 7.04 9.53 -15.58
C ALA A 181 5.68 10.23 -15.75
N PHE A 182 4.99 10.51 -14.64
CA PHE A 182 3.76 11.32 -14.66
C PHE A 182 4.04 12.78 -15.07
N ILE A 183 5.02 13.43 -14.43
CA ILE A 183 5.36 14.84 -14.72
C ILE A 183 5.78 15.06 -16.18
N ARG A 184 6.51 14.10 -16.75
CA ARG A 184 7.03 14.16 -18.13
C ARG A 184 6.03 13.63 -19.17
N ASN A 185 4.79 13.32 -18.77
CA ASN A 185 3.78 12.73 -19.63
C ASN A 185 4.24 11.45 -20.35
N GLN A 186 5.09 10.65 -19.71
CA GLN A 186 5.50 9.34 -20.20
C GLN A 186 4.42 8.28 -19.91
N ILE A 187 3.63 8.47 -18.85
CA ILE A 187 2.38 7.75 -18.61
C ILE A 187 1.27 8.51 -19.36
N LYS A 188 0.61 7.83 -20.29
CA LYS A 188 -0.32 8.45 -21.23
C LYS A 188 -1.69 7.82 -21.13
N LEU A 189 -2.71 8.64 -21.28
CA LEU A 189 -4.08 8.18 -21.49
C LEU A 189 -4.23 7.75 -22.96
N SER A 190 -4.58 6.49 -23.18
CA SER A 190 -4.92 5.94 -24.50
C SER A 190 -6.32 5.35 -24.45
N GLY A 191 -7.27 6.03 -25.07
CA GLY A 191 -8.69 5.70 -24.91
C GLY A 191 -9.14 5.90 -23.45
N LYS A 192 -9.45 4.81 -22.76
CA LYS A 192 -9.83 4.81 -21.34
C LYS A 192 -8.76 4.24 -20.42
N GLU A 193 -7.60 3.83 -20.95
CA GLU A 193 -6.53 3.17 -20.22
C GLU A 193 -5.33 4.08 -20.02
N LEU A 194 -4.74 4.06 -18.83
CA LEU A 194 -3.42 4.65 -18.57
C LEU A 194 -2.34 3.65 -18.98
N ILE A 195 -1.49 4.08 -19.90
CA ILE A 195 -0.39 3.28 -20.44
C ILE A 195 0.91 3.65 -19.72
N GLY A 196 1.59 2.66 -19.19
CA GLY A 196 2.86 2.83 -18.50
C GLY A 196 4.02 3.19 -19.42
N VAL A 197 5.18 3.42 -18.85
CA VAL A 197 6.41 3.78 -19.59
C VAL A 197 6.88 2.67 -20.53
N ASP A 198 6.49 1.44 -20.27
CA ASP A 198 6.77 0.23 -21.05
C ASP A 198 5.75 0.00 -22.19
N GLY A 199 4.77 0.88 -22.35
CA GLY A 199 3.70 0.75 -23.33
C GLY A 199 2.57 -0.23 -22.94
N ILE A 200 2.58 -0.75 -21.70
CA ILE A 200 1.57 -1.70 -21.21
C ILE A 200 0.54 -0.98 -20.35
N PRO A 201 -0.77 -1.31 -20.44
CA PRO A 201 -1.80 -0.74 -19.59
C PRO A 201 -1.50 -0.92 -18.09
N LEU A 202 -1.64 0.18 -17.33
CA LEU A 202 -1.49 0.18 -15.87
C LEU A 202 -2.77 -0.30 -15.18
N LEU A 203 -3.93 0.07 -15.74
CA LEU A 203 -5.24 -0.29 -15.20
C LEU A 203 -6.15 -0.76 -16.32
#